data_29ffcbd5ff6e4da7054ebb25922835f8
#
_entry.id   29ffcbd5ff6e4da7054ebb25922835f8
#
_cell.length_a   1.000
_cell.length_b   1.000
_cell.length_c   1.000
_cell.angle_alpha   90.00
_cell.angle_beta   90.00
_cell.angle_gamma   90.00
#
_symmetry.space_group_name_H-M   'P 1'
#
loop_
_entity.id
_entity.type
_entity.pdbx_description
1 polymer ?
#
loop_
_entity_poly.entity_id
_entity_poly.type
_entity_poly.pdbx_seq_one_letter_code
_entity_poly.pdbx_strand_id
1 'polypeptide(L)'
;EAFDYPGLYETGGAGKTMSSIRLEQERSADYRQSAEGDTMTLKSGMVVGIVSDSDATINSKKFLCLRAHHDYTSESYGSGDQGETVAYRGRYEFYPEEKPFRPALRTAPARVAGPQTAMVVGKTGEEIDVDPTGRILVRFHWDLAGANSMRCRVAQLWASKSWGAQFIPRI
;
A
#
# COMPACT_ATOMS: atom_id res chain seq x y z
N GLU A 1 17.96 8.04 -10.13
CA GLU A 1 17.88 8.51 -8.75
C GLU A 1 16.48 9.07 -8.50
N ALA A 2 15.71 8.50 -7.57
CA ALA A 2 14.38 8.98 -7.21
C ALA A 2 14.47 9.73 -5.89
N PHE A 3 13.90 10.93 -5.84
CA PHE A 3 13.79 11.76 -4.65
C PHE A 3 12.32 11.87 -4.23
N ASP A 4 12.04 11.55 -2.97
CA ASP A 4 10.69 11.62 -2.39
C ASP A 4 10.73 12.39 -1.07
N TYR A 5 9.96 13.47 -0.97
CA TYR A 5 9.85 14.28 0.23
C TYR A 5 8.37 14.55 0.56
N PRO A 6 7.96 14.35 1.81
CA PRO A 6 8.71 13.75 2.92
C PRO A 6 8.85 12.24 2.76
N GLY A 7 9.99 11.66 3.15
CA GLY A 7 10.31 10.24 2.98
C GLY A 7 9.50 9.26 3.83
N LEU A 8 8.58 9.77 4.65
CA LEU A 8 7.67 8.99 5.52
C LEU A 8 8.39 8.05 6.51
N TYR A 9 9.57 8.43 6.97
CA TYR A 9 10.32 7.69 8.00
C TYR A 9 10.92 8.64 9.04
N GLU A 10 11.06 8.16 10.27
CA GLU A 10 11.56 8.94 11.40
C GLU A 10 13.00 8.58 11.79
N THR A 11 13.47 7.40 11.41
CA THR A 11 14.82 6.91 11.77
C THR A 11 15.62 6.51 10.54
N GLY A 12 16.94 6.64 10.60
CA GLY A 12 17.84 6.26 9.50
C GLY A 12 17.75 4.77 9.12
N GLY A 13 17.44 3.88 10.07
CA GLY A 13 17.21 2.47 9.81
C GLY A 13 15.94 2.23 8.98
N ALA A 14 14.84 2.87 9.37
CA ALA A 14 13.58 2.82 8.60
C ALA A 14 13.77 3.41 7.20
N GLY A 15 14.57 4.49 7.07
CA GLY A 15 14.89 5.10 5.78
C GLY A 15 15.63 4.14 4.83
N LYS A 16 16.59 3.36 5.32
CA LYS A 16 17.28 2.33 4.53
C LYS A 16 16.32 1.25 4.04
N THR A 17 15.44 0.77 4.90
CA THR A 17 14.41 -0.22 4.52
C THR A 17 13.47 0.35 3.47
N MET A 18 13.00 1.58 3.67
CA MET A 18 12.11 2.26 2.72
C MET A 18 12.77 2.45 1.36
N SER A 19 14.04 2.86 1.32
CA SER A 19 14.78 3.06 0.06
C SER A 19 14.96 1.73 -0.70
N SER A 20 15.21 0.62 0.00
CA SER A 20 15.26 -0.71 -0.63
C SER A 20 13.92 -1.12 -1.23
N ILE A 21 12.83 -0.94 -0.49
CA ILE A 21 11.47 -1.23 -0.96
C ILE A 21 11.12 -0.37 -2.20
N ARG A 22 11.48 0.92 -2.19
CA ARG A 22 11.26 1.81 -3.32
C ARG A 22 12.06 1.38 -4.55
N LEU A 23 13.32 0.99 -4.37
CA LEU A 23 14.14 0.46 -5.45
C LEU A 23 13.55 -0.82 -6.06
N GLU A 24 13.08 -1.76 -5.22
CA GLU A 24 12.39 -2.97 -5.68
C GLU A 24 11.11 -2.62 -6.44
N GLN A 25 10.36 -1.61 -5.96
CA GLN A 25 9.16 -1.11 -6.61
C GLN A 25 9.44 -0.57 -8.01
N GLU A 26 10.44 0.29 -8.17
CA GLU A 26 10.84 0.84 -9.48
C GLU A 26 11.30 -0.27 -10.43
N ARG A 27 12.12 -1.20 -9.96
CA ARG A 27 12.56 -2.35 -10.74
C ARG A 27 11.49 -3.35 -11.09
N SER A 28 10.36 -3.34 -10.37
CA SER A 28 9.29 -4.30 -10.64
C SER A 28 8.68 -4.16 -12.03
N ALA A 29 8.78 -2.99 -12.64
CA ALA A 29 8.31 -2.76 -14.01
C ALA A 29 9.12 -3.55 -15.05
N ASP A 30 10.43 -3.72 -14.83
CA ASP A 30 11.36 -4.35 -15.79
C ASP A 30 11.15 -5.86 -15.90
N TYR A 31 10.54 -6.49 -14.89
CA TYR A 31 10.33 -7.93 -14.84
C TYR A 31 8.94 -8.38 -15.31
N ARG A 32 8.09 -7.43 -15.69
CA ARG A 32 6.74 -7.75 -16.15
C ARG A 32 6.76 -8.37 -17.53
N GLN A 33 5.97 -9.40 -17.68
CA GLN A 33 5.76 -10.10 -18.94
C GLN A 33 4.27 -10.13 -19.26
N SER A 34 3.92 -9.94 -20.51
CA SER A 34 2.54 -10.02 -20.98
C SER A 34 2.37 -11.21 -21.89
N ALA A 35 1.21 -11.86 -21.80
CA ALA A 35 0.81 -12.93 -22.67
C ALA A 35 -0.68 -12.81 -23.03
N GLU A 36 -1.03 -13.35 -24.19
CA GLU A 36 -2.41 -13.54 -24.63
C GLU A 36 -2.67 -15.01 -24.85
N GLY A 37 -3.89 -15.45 -24.60
CA GLY A 37 -4.26 -16.85 -24.75
C GLY A 37 -5.72 -17.12 -24.41
N ASP A 38 -6.08 -18.38 -24.37
CA ASP A 38 -7.45 -18.88 -24.18
C ASP A 38 -7.70 -19.51 -22.78
N THR A 39 -6.77 -19.32 -21.84
CA THR A 39 -6.82 -19.94 -20.52
C THR A 39 -7.82 -19.24 -19.60
N MET A 40 -9.07 -19.64 -19.61
CA MET A 40 -10.17 -19.01 -18.83
C MET A 40 -10.02 -19.10 -17.31
N THR A 41 -9.20 -20.01 -16.81
CA THR A 41 -9.08 -20.28 -15.37
C THR A 41 -8.02 -19.42 -14.65
N LEU A 42 -7.18 -18.70 -15.40
CA LEU A 42 -6.13 -17.87 -14.84
C LEU A 42 -6.72 -16.66 -14.11
N LYS A 43 -6.25 -16.46 -12.85
CA LYS A 43 -6.69 -15.34 -12.00
C LYS A 43 -5.48 -14.63 -11.41
N SER A 44 -5.67 -13.37 -11.11
CA SER A 44 -4.68 -12.60 -10.34
C SER A 44 -4.37 -13.30 -9.01
N GLY A 45 -3.08 -13.37 -8.66
CA GLY A 45 -2.59 -14.05 -7.46
C GLY A 45 -2.24 -15.53 -7.63
N MET A 46 -2.53 -16.15 -8.78
CA MET A 46 -2.12 -17.52 -9.06
C MET A 46 -0.64 -17.58 -9.45
N VAL A 47 0.03 -18.64 -9.01
CA VAL A 47 1.39 -18.98 -9.47
C VAL A 47 1.30 -20.09 -10.48
N VAL A 48 1.89 -19.89 -11.64
CA VAL A 48 1.84 -20.82 -12.77
C VAL A 48 3.22 -21.11 -13.33
N GLY A 49 3.42 -22.29 -13.88
CA GLY A 49 4.54 -22.61 -14.75
C GLY A 49 4.14 -22.37 -16.20
N ILE A 50 5.01 -21.72 -16.97
CA ILE A 50 4.83 -21.52 -18.40
C ILE A 50 5.80 -22.45 -19.10
N VAL A 51 5.28 -23.23 -20.05
CA VAL A 51 6.09 -24.12 -20.90
C VAL A 51 6.10 -23.54 -22.31
N SER A 52 7.29 -23.42 -22.88
CA SER A 52 7.49 -22.90 -24.24
C SER A 52 8.46 -23.80 -25.02
N ASP A 53 8.09 -24.08 -26.25
CA ASP A 53 8.98 -24.79 -27.19
C ASP A 53 10.00 -23.87 -27.82
N SER A 54 9.73 -22.57 -27.88
CA SER A 54 10.59 -21.57 -28.49
C SER A 54 11.61 -20.96 -27.52
N ASP A 55 11.31 -20.94 -26.22
CA ASP A 55 12.20 -20.41 -25.19
C ASP A 55 12.29 -21.33 -23.98
N ALA A 56 13.28 -22.22 -24.01
CA ALA A 56 13.50 -23.17 -22.92
C ALA A 56 13.91 -22.50 -21.60
N THR A 57 14.28 -21.21 -21.59
CA THR A 57 14.74 -20.51 -20.38
C THR A 57 13.61 -20.22 -19.39
N ILE A 58 12.35 -20.28 -19.85
CA ILE A 58 11.17 -20.07 -19.02
C ILE A 58 10.56 -21.37 -18.47
N ASN A 59 10.87 -22.53 -19.06
CA ASN A 59 10.24 -23.81 -18.75
C ASN A 59 10.41 -24.30 -17.30
N SER A 60 11.43 -23.86 -16.59
CA SER A 60 11.67 -24.22 -15.19
C SER A 60 11.24 -23.13 -14.20
N LYS A 61 10.74 -22.01 -14.69
CA LYS A 61 10.40 -20.86 -13.87
C LYS A 61 8.91 -20.84 -13.54
N LYS A 62 8.63 -20.29 -12.37
CA LYS A 62 7.26 -20.01 -11.93
C LYS A 62 6.99 -18.52 -12.02
N PHE A 63 5.75 -18.19 -12.33
CA PHE A 63 5.31 -16.83 -12.52
C PHE A 63 4.04 -16.57 -11.72
N LEU A 64 4.02 -15.43 -11.04
CA LEU A 64 2.85 -14.89 -10.38
C LEU A 64 2.01 -14.15 -11.42
N CYS A 65 0.75 -14.51 -11.57
CA CYS A 65 -0.20 -13.75 -12.38
C CYS A 65 -0.60 -12.47 -11.63
N LEU A 66 -0.13 -11.31 -12.09
CA LEU A 66 -0.47 -10.02 -11.50
C LEU A 66 -1.85 -9.53 -11.93
N ARG A 67 -2.17 -9.74 -13.20
CA ARG A 67 -3.43 -9.30 -13.81
C ARG A 67 -3.91 -10.33 -14.80
N ALA A 68 -5.18 -10.59 -14.78
CA ALA A 68 -5.89 -11.35 -15.81
C ALA A 68 -7.06 -10.50 -16.31
N HIS A 69 -7.18 -10.36 -17.60
CA HIS A 69 -8.30 -9.72 -18.29
C HIS A 69 -8.94 -10.74 -19.22
N HIS A 70 -10.22 -10.95 -19.05
CA HIS A 70 -10.98 -11.94 -19.79
C HIS A 70 -12.05 -11.23 -20.61
N ASP A 71 -11.92 -11.30 -21.91
CA ASP A 71 -12.94 -10.84 -22.86
C ASP A 71 -13.71 -12.03 -23.37
N TYR A 72 -15.01 -12.04 -23.18
CA TYR A 72 -15.90 -13.07 -23.67
C TYR A 72 -16.99 -12.44 -24.51
N THR A 73 -17.12 -12.92 -25.75
CA THR A 73 -18.18 -12.53 -26.65
C THR A 73 -19.16 -13.69 -26.78
N SER A 74 -20.38 -13.51 -26.29
CA SER A 74 -21.44 -14.49 -26.49
C SER A 74 -22.05 -14.31 -27.88
N GLU A 75 -22.32 -15.40 -28.58
CA GLU A 75 -23.06 -15.35 -29.83
C GLU A 75 -24.47 -14.79 -29.56
N SER A 76 -24.82 -13.72 -30.25
CA SER A 76 -26.21 -13.26 -30.25
C SER A 76 -27.02 -14.13 -31.20
N TYR A 77 -28.20 -14.52 -30.78
CA TYR A 77 -29.17 -15.25 -31.62
C TYR A 77 -29.52 -14.39 -32.84
N GLY A 78 -28.87 -14.64 -33.96
CA GLY A 78 -29.09 -13.93 -35.21
C GLY A 78 -28.84 -14.86 -36.40
N SER A 79 -29.83 -15.06 -37.25
CA SER A 79 -29.66 -15.74 -38.54
C SER A 79 -28.95 -14.80 -39.51
N GLY A 80 -27.65 -14.94 -39.69
CA GLY A 80 -26.83 -14.19 -40.63
C GLY A 80 -25.44 -14.77 -40.71
N ASP A 81 -24.76 -14.56 -41.83
CA ASP A 81 -23.41 -15.02 -42.10
C ASP A 81 -22.45 -14.61 -40.98
N GLN A 82 -21.98 -15.59 -40.25
CA GLN A 82 -21.14 -15.41 -39.06
C GLN A 82 -19.69 -15.67 -39.48
N GLY A 83 -18.93 -14.62 -39.67
CA GLY A 83 -17.47 -14.73 -39.62
C GLY A 83 -17.04 -15.33 -38.30
N GLU A 84 -15.97 -16.14 -38.29
CA GLU A 84 -15.39 -16.71 -37.06
C GLU A 84 -15.17 -15.62 -36.00
N THR A 85 -16.10 -15.53 -35.03
CA THR A 85 -15.97 -14.63 -33.91
C THR A 85 -15.21 -15.37 -32.83
N VAL A 86 -14.04 -14.89 -32.46
CA VAL A 86 -13.28 -15.40 -31.30
C VAL A 86 -14.15 -15.23 -30.06
N ALA A 87 -14.70 -16.30 -29.54
CA ALA A 87 -15.63 -16.27 -28.42
C ALA A 87 -14.97 -15.88 -27.11
N TYR A 88 -13.66 -16.07 -27.00
CA TYR A 88 -12.90 -15.74 -25.78
C TYR A 88 -11.49 -15.27 -26.12
N ARG A 89 -11.02 -14.28 -25.37
CA ARG A 89 -9.63 -13.79 -25.39
C ARG A 89 -9.17 -13.42 -23.97
N GLY A 90 -8.10 -14.04 -23.50
CA GLY A 90 -7.43 -13.70 -22.24
C GLY A 90 -6.19 -12.87 -22.46
N ARG A 91 -5.99 -11.84 -21.65
CA ARG A 91 -4.75 -11.05 -21.57
C ARG A 91 -4.23 -11.11 -20.15
N TYR A 92 -2.98 -11.50 -20.00
CA TYR A 92 -2.37 -11.78 -18.71
C TYR A 92 -1.09 -11.00 -18.54
N GLU A 93 -0.81 -10.59 -17.30
CA GLU A 93 0.43 -9.95 -16.89
C GLU A 93 1.09 -10.83 -15.82
N PHE A 94 2.32 -11.25 -16.07
CA PHE A 94 3.08 -12.15 -15.23
C PHE A 94 4.29 -11.48 -14.61
N TYR A 95 4.75 -12.04 -13.50
CA TYR A 95 5.92 -11.60 -12.75
C TYR A 95 6.69 -12.82 -12.24
N PRO A 96 8.03 -12.91 -12.37
CA PRO A 96 8.78 -14.04 -11.84
C PRO A 96 8.58 -14.21 -10.34
N GLU A 97 8.18 -15.42 -9.89
CA GLU A 97 7.94 -15.72 -8.46
C GLU A 97 9.18 -15.48 -7.60
N GLU A 98 10.37 -15.75 -8.14
CA GLU A 98 11.65 -15.57 -7.45
C GLU A 98 12.01 -14.13 -7.09
N LYS A 99 11.32 -13.15 -7.67
CA LYS A 99 11.57 -11.73 -7.42
C LYS A 99 10.56 -11.14 -6.46
N PRO A 100 10.97 -10.25 -5.53
CA PRO A 100 10.03 -9.58 -4.64
C PRO A 100 9.15 -8.61 -5.44
N PHE A 101 7.86 -8.91 -5.52
CA PHE A 101 6.90 -8.01 -6.12
C PHE A 101 6.52 -6.88 -5.16
N ARG A 102 6.69 -5.64 -5.60
CA ARG A 102 6.29 -4.44 -4.87
C ARG A 102 5.33 -3.61 -5.72
N PRO A 103 4.04 -3.55 -5.35
CA PRO A 103 3.08 -2.72 -6.07
C PRO A 103 3.40 -1.23 -5.91
N ALA A 104 3.04 -0.44 -6.90
CA ALA A 104 3.15 1.02 -6.81
C ALA A 104 2.23 1.57 -5.70
N LEU A 105 2.74 2.52 -4.93
CA LEU A 105 1.96 3.25 -3.93
C LEU A 105 1.00 4.20 -4.63
N ARG A 106 -0.25 3.76 -4.83
CA ARG A 106 -1.30 4.55 -5.51
C ARG A 106 -2.33 5.09 -4.53
N THR A 107 -2.54 4.40 -3.42
CA THR A 107 -3.50 4.80 -2.41
C THR A 107 -2.89 5.89 -1.54
N ALA A 108 -3.53 7.05 -1.52
CA ALA A 108 -3.11 8.13 -0.63
C ALA A 108 -3.26 7.69 0.84
N PRO A 109 -2.32 8.06 1.72
CA PRO A 109 -2.48 7.85 3.16
C PRO A 109 -3.78 8.48 3.67
N ALA A 110 -4.39 7.85 4.66
CA ALA A 110 -5.54 8.43 5.33
C ALA A 110 -5.18 9.80 5.90
N ARG A 111 -5.97 10.80 5.58
CA ARG A 111 -5.79 12.17 6.06
C ARG A 111 -7.04 12.64 6.75
N VAL A 112 -6.87 13.08 7.98
CA VAL A 112 -7.94 13.72 8.74
C VAL A 112 -7.96 15.21 8.37
N ALA A 113 -9.08 15.67 7.84
CA ALA A 113 -9.29 17.06 7.48
C ALA A 113 -10.05 17.77 8.61
N GLY A 114 -9.52 18.92 9.05
CA GLY A 114 -10.15 19.77 10.06
C GLY A 114 -9.87 19.36 11.51
N PRO A 115 -10.35 20.17 12.48
CA PRO A 115 -10.20 19.93 13.90
C PRO A 115 -11.04 18.73 14.35
N GLN A 116 -10.54 18.01 15.33
CA GLN A 116 -11.24 16.91 15.98
C GLN A 116 -11.21 17.08 17.49
N THR A 117 -12.18 16.50 18.17
CA THR A 117 -12.22 16.39 19.63
C THR A 117 -11.65 15.04 20.06
N ALA A 118 -11.00 15.04 21.21
CA ALA A 118 -10.44 13.83 21.82
C ALA A 118 -10.50 13.97 23.35
N MET A 119 -10.46 12.85 24.04
CA MET A 119 -10.30 12.83 25.49
C MET A 119 -8.84 12.83 25.86
N VAL A 120 -8.41 13.64 26.80
CA VAL A 120 -7.10 13.53 27.42
C VAL A 120 -7.08 12.30 28.29
N VAL A 121 -6.09 11.46 28.11
CA VAL A 121 -5.92 10.21 28.88
C VAL A 121 -4.49 10.12 29.39
N GLY A 122 -4.25 9.28 30.37
CA GLY A 122 -2.93 9.11 30.95
C GLY A 122 -2.86 7.94 31.90
N LYS A 123 -1.83 7.91 32.72
CA LYS A 123 -1.65 6.88 33.73
C LYS A 123 -2.73 6.96 34.80
N THR A 124 -3.20 5.80 35.25
CA THR A 124 -4.19 5.72 36.31
C THR A 124 -3.72 6.41 37.58
N GLY A 125 -4.53 7.34 38.10
CA GLY A 125 -4.20 8.10 39.32
C GLY A 125 -3.40 9.38 39.12
N GLU A 126 -3.00 9.68 37.88
CA GLU A 126 -2.32 10.92 37.53
C GLU A 126 -3.35 11.95 37.02
N GLU A 127 -3.20 13.21 37.39
CA GLU A 127 -4.00 14.30 36.83
C GLU A 127 -3.44 14.84 35.52
N ILE A 128 -2.14 14.65 35.31
CA ILE A 128 -1.39 15.16 34.17
C ILE A 128 -0.40 14.08 33.72
N ASP A 129 -0.43 13.72 32.44
CA ASP A 129 0.55 12.81 31.83
C ASP A 129 1.17 13.45 30.59
N VAL A 130 2.40 13.96 30.76
CA VAL A 130 3.19 14.57 29.68
C VAL A 130 4.49 13.81 29.47
N ASP A 131 4.98 13.80 28.26
CA ASP A 131 6.31 13.29 27.95
C ASP A 131 7.39 14.38 28.12
N PRO A 132 8.68 14.06 27.99
CA PRO A 132 9.76 15.04 28.11
C PRO A 132 9.68 16.21 27.12
N THR A 133 8.87 16.10 26.08
CA THR A 133 8.63 17.14 25.07
C THR A 133 7.32 17.90 25.28
N GLY A 134 6.63 17.67 26.41
CA GLY A 134 5.38 18.35 26.75
C GLY A 134 4.16 17.90 25.96
N ARG A 135 4.19 16.70 25.33
CA ARG A 135 3.04 16.15 24.61
C ARG A 135 2.13 15.40 25.55
N ILE A 136 0.83 15.66 25.43
CA ILE A 136 -0.22 14.94 26.17
C ILE A 136 -0.63 13.67 25.43
N LEU A 137 -1.18 12.73 26.16
CA LEU A 137 -1.78 11.52 25.58
C LEU A 137 -3.26 11.77 25.34
N VAL A 138 -3.74 11.46 24.15
CA VAL A 138 -5.15 11.62 23.79
C VAL A 138 -5.72 10.34 23.18
N ARG A 139 -7.04 10.14 23.40
CA ARG A 139 -7.81 9.11 22.76
C ARG A 139 -8.92 9.76 21.95
N PHE A 140 -8.97 9.45 20.66
CA PHE A 140 -10.02 9.94 19.79
C PHE A 140 -11.33 9.17 19.97
N HIS A 141 -12.46 9.83 19.76
CA HIS A 141 -13.78 9.21 19.89
C HIS A 141 -14.06 8.11 18.87
N TRP A 142 -13.39 8.12 17.74
CA TRP A 142 -13.49 7.08 16.72
C TRP A 142 -12.60 5.85 17.00
N ASP A 143 -11.73 5.91 17.99
CA ASP A 143 -10.93 4.75 18.42
C ASP A 143 -11.78 3.79 19.25
N LEU A 144 -12.46 2.88 18.57
CA LEU A 144 -13.35 1.91 19.18
C LEU A 144 -12.61 0.85 20.00
N ALA A 145 -11.35 0.57 19.66
CA ALA A 145 -10.54 -0.38 20.41
C ALA A 145 -10.12 0.14 21.78
N GLY A 146 -10.10 1.47 21.95
CA GLY A 146 -9.74 2.12 23.21
C GLY A 146 -8.28 1.90 23.66
N ALA A 147 -7.52 1.13 22.89
CA ALA A 147 -6.13 0.76 23.17
C ALA A 147 -5.10 1.68 22.49
N ASN A 148 -5.54 2.41 21.46
CA ASN A 148 -4.66 3.23 20.63
C ASN A 148 -4.83 4.69 21.02
N SER A 149 -3.85 5.19 21.74
CA SER A 149 -3.74 6.61 22.09
C SER A 149 -2.58 7.24 21.33
N MET A 150 -2.66 8.52 21.09
CA MET A 150 -1.64 9.26 20.36
C MET A 150 -1.10 10.40 21.25
N ARG A 151 0.22 10.61 21.21
CA ARG A 151 0.84 11.77 21.83
C ARG A 151 0.69 13.00 20.93
N CYS A 152 0.00 14.04 21.44
CA CYS A 152 -0.25 15.29 20.73
C CYS A 152 0.53 16.43 21.37
N ARG A 153 1.07 17.31 20.56
CA ARG A 153 1.63 18.58 21.07
C ARG A 153 0.51 19.49 21.55
N VAL A 154 0.78 20.20 22.62
CA VAL A 154 -0.11 21.25 23.12
C VAL A 154 0.28 22.58 22.47
N ALA A 155 -0.72 23.37 22.09
CA ALA A 155 -0.50 24.69 21.54
C ALA A 155 0.15 25.59 22.60
N GLN A 156 1.18 26.35 22.22
CA GLN A 156 1.89 27.29 23.06
C GLN A 156 1.95 28.62 22.33
N LEU A 157 1.78 29.73 23.07
CA LEU A 157 1.84 31.08 22.51
C LEU A 157 3.25 31.42 22.05
N TRP A 158 4.24 31.08 22.84
CA TRP A 158 5.65 31.19 22.49
C TRP A 158 6.47 30.16 23.28
N ALA A 159 7.61 29.83 22.78
CA ALA A 159 8.59 28.99 23.46
C ALA A 159 10.02 29.40 23.05
N SER A 160 10.94 29.39 24.00
CA SER A 160 12.34 29.64 23.77
C SER A 160 13.17 28.75 24.70
N LYS A 161 14.47 28.92 24.71
CA LYS A 161 15.43 28.15 25.49
C LYS A 161 15.04 28.09 26.98
N SER A 162 14.36 27.03 27.39
CA SER A 162 13.90 26.75 28.75
C SER A 162 12.88 27.73 29.34
N TRP A 163 12.20 28.53 28.52
CA TRP A 163 11.10 29.40 28.95
C TRP A 163 10.01 29.52 27.87
N GLY A 164 8.81 29.91 28.28
CA GLY A 164 7.68 30.08 27.37
C GLY A 164 6.34 29.97 28.07
N ALA A 165 5.25 30.05 27.29
CA ALA A 165 3.91 29.79 27.75
C ALA A 165 3.62 28.28 27.72
N GLN A 166 3.07 27.75 28.81
CA GLN A 166 2.72 26.35 28.93
C GLN A 166 1.29 26.20 29.41
N PHE A 167 0.48 25.43 28.69
CA PHE A 167 -0.91 25.17 29.01
C PHE A 167 -1.19 23.70 28.82
N ILE A 168 -1.28 22.97 29.94
CA ILE A 168 -1.41 21.50 29.89
C ILE A 168 -2.83 21.12 30.30
N PRO A 169 -3.62 20.51 29.40
CA PRO A 169 -4.94 19.96 29.75
C PRO A 169 -4.80 18.82 30.76
N ARG A 170 -5.75 18.74 31.69
CA ARG A 170 -5.87 17.64 32.65
C ARG A 170 -6.50 16.41 31.99
N ILE A 171 -6.27 15.25 32.61
CA ILE A 171 -6.91 13.97 32.30
C ILE A 171 -8.37 14.00 32.72
#